data_c5f9476b41375c868611cc3f3cb29481
#
_entry.id   c5f9476b41375c868611cc3f3cb29481
#
_cell.length_a   1.000
_cell.length_b   1.000
_cell.length_c   1.000
_cell.angle_alpha   90.00
_cell.angle_beta   90.00
_cell.angle_gamma   90.00
#
_symmetry.space_group_name_H-M   'P 1'
#
loop_
_entity.id
_entity.type
_entity.pdbx_description
1 polymer ?
#
loop_
_entity_poly.entity_id
_entity_poly.type
_entity_poly.pdbx_seq_one_letter_code
_entity_poly.pdbx_strand_id
1 'polypeptide(L)'
;MKDYQREFLDFAIECQALRFGEFALKSGRVSPYFFNTGLFNTGSRLAQLGRFYAQAIRDSGLSFDMLFGPAYKGVPLACAVAMVFVEHGRDIPYAFNRKEAKRYGEGGVIVGHPLQGKVLIIDDVISAGTSVRESVEIIHAGGAVPAGVVIAIDRQERGEGATSAVQEVEQTLGLRVVSIANLETLLAYLHGKGDNAXXXXXXXXXXXXXXXXXXXXXXXXXXXXXXXXXXTRPSSACSRSWPIPPPAPGSIP
;
A
#
# COMPACT_ATOMS: atom_id res chain seq x y z
N MET A 1 6.49 -13.89 -11.25
CA MET A 1 5.67 -14.42 -10.14
C MET A 1 6.46 -15.47 -9.39
N LYS A 2 6.55 -15.39 -8.07
CA LYS A 2 7.25 -16.36 -7.20
C LYS A 2 6.32 -17.55 -6.93
N ASP A 3 6.88 -18.69 -6.54
CA ASP A 3 6.09 -19.92 -6.30
C ASP A 3 5.04 -19.72 -5.21
N TYR A 4 5.40 -19.12 -4.07
CA TYR A 4 4.44 -18.90 -2.99
C TYR A 4 3.27 -17.97 -3.41
N GLN A 5 3.50 -17.08 -4.37
CA GLN A 5 2.43 -16.21 -4.89
C GLN A 5 1.44 -17.02 -5.72
N ARG A 6 1.94 -17.97 -6.50
CA ARG A 6 1.10 -18.90 -7.25
C ARG A 6 0.28 -19.77 -6.29
N GLU A 7 0.94 -20.33 -5.27
CA GLU A 7 0.30 -21.17 -4.24
C GLU A 7 -0.78 -20.38 -3.48
N PHE A 8 -0.50 -19.11 -3.17
CA PHE A 8 -1.49 -18.22 -2.52
C PHE A 8 -2.72 -18.03 -3.40
N LEU A 9 -2.53 -17.80 -4.70
CA LEU A 9 -3.66 -17.60 -5.63
C LEU A 9 -4.48 -18.88 -5.78
N ASP A 10 -3.82 -20.05 -5.92
CA ASP A 10 -4.50 -21.35 -5.95
C ASP A 10 -5.33 -21.55 -4.67
N PHE A 11 -4.73 -21.30 -3.51
CA PHE A 11 -5.37 -21.42 -2.19
C PHE A 11 -6.54 -20.45 -2.04
N ALA A 12 -6.39 -19.20 -2.49
CA ALA A 12 -7.45 -18.20 -2.39
C ALA A 12 -8.66 -18.57 -3.26
N ILE A 13 -8.42 -19.18 -4.43
CA ILE A 13 -9.47 -19.69 -5.32
C ILE A 13 -10.16 -20.89 -4.67
N GLU A 14 -9.39 -21.86 -4.17
CA GLU A 14 -9.92 -23.06 -3.48
C GLU A 14 -10.82 -22.65 -2.30
N CYS A 15 -10.41 -21.65 -1.53
CA CYS A 15 -11.20 -21.14 -0.40
C CYS A 15 -12.37 -20.25 -0.82
N GLN A 16 -12.54 -19.99 -2.11
CA GLN A 16 -13.52 -19.05 -2.66
C GLN A 16 -13.30 -17.61 -2.18
N ALA A 17 -12.15 -17.33 -1.61
CA ALA A 17 -11.75 -15.99 -1.17
C ALA A 17 -11.44 -15.10 -2.37
N LEU A 18 -10.93 -15.69 -3.46
CA LEU A 18 -10.73 -15.05 -4.74
C LEU A 18 -11.68 -15.68 -5.77
N ARG A 19 -12.52 -14.88 -6.38
CA ARG A 19 -13.49 -15.31 -7.39
C ARG A 19 -13.45 -14.39 -8.59
N PHE A 20 -13.62 -14.96 -9.77
CA PHE A 20 -13.66 -14.22 -11.05
C PHE A 20 -15.11 -14.07 -11.50
N GLY A 21 -15.44 -12.95 -12.13
CA GLY A 21 -16.79 -12.60 -12.57
C GLY A 21 -16.98 -11.09 -12.58
N GLU A 22 -18.20 -10.64 -12.74
CA GLU A 22 -18.52 -9.20 -12.69
C GLU A 22 -19.04 -8.84 -11.31
N PHE A 23 -18.31 -7.97 -10.61
CA PHE A 23 -18.63 -7.57 -9.24
C PHE A 23 -18.76 -6.04 -9.15
N ALA A 24 -19.93 -5.55 -8.82
CA ALA A 24 -20.14 -4.12 -8.59
C ALA A 24 -19.45 -3.71 -7.27
N LEU A 25 -18.58 -2.73 -7.35
CA LEU A 25 -17.89 -2.16 -6.19
C LEU A 25 -18.71 -1.01 -5.58
N LYS A 26 -18.45 -0.66 -4.33
CA LYS A 26 -19.08 0.48 -3.65
C LYS A 26 -18.88 1.81 -4.41
N SER A 27 -17.82 1.91 -5.18
CA SER A 27 -17.52 3.07 -6.03
C SER A 27 -18.39 3.14 -7.29
N GLY A 28 -19.22 2.13 -7.55
CA GLY A 28 -20.03 2.01 -8.78
C GLY A 28 -19.29 1.35 -9.94
N ARG A 29 -17.98 1.13 -9.80
CA ARG A 29 -17.18 0.45 -10.84
C ARG A 29 -17.45 -1.06 -10.82
N VAL A 30 -17.23 -1.72 -11.95
CA VAL A 30 -17.31 -3.18 -12.06
C VAL A 30 -15.87 -3.74 -12.00
N SER A 31 -15.66 -4.71 -11.10
CA SER A 31 -14.39 -5.43 -10.98
C SER A 31 -14.53 -6.82 -11.60
N PRO A 32 -13.54 -7.30 -12.37
CA PRO A 32 -13.57 -8.66 -12.94
C PRO A 32 -13.24 -9.74 -11.93
N TYR A 33 -12.95 -9.37 -10.69
CA TYR A 33 -12.72 -10.32 -9.60
C TYR A 33 -13.15 -9.72 -8.27
N PHE A 34 -13.38 -10.59 -7.32
CA PHE A 34 -13.72 -10.23 -5.94
C PHE A 34 -12.78 -10.98 -4.99
N PHE A 35 -12.28 -10.27 -3.99
CA PHE A 35 -11.40 -10.85 -2.98
C PHE A 35 -11.95 -10.54 -1.59
N ASN A 36 -12.05 -11.57 -0.75
CA ASN A 36 -12.59 -11.45 0.61
C ASN A 36 -11.83 -12.35 1.58
N THR A 37 -10.96 -11.77 2.38
CA THR A 37 -10.17 -12.48 3.41
C THR A 37 -11.05 -13.13 4.48
N GLY A 38 -12.29 -12.66 4.66
CA GLY A 38 -13.23 -13.26 5.60
C GLY A 38 -13.59 -14.72 5.31
N LEU A 39 -13.25 -15.22 4.11
CA LEU A 39 -13.49 -16.61 3.73
C LEU A 39 -12.33 -17.56 4.12
N PHE A 40 -11.24 -17.04 4.65
CA PHE A 40 -10.23 -17.85 5.32
C PHE A 40 -10.66 -18.06 6.78
N ASN A 41 -11.81 -18.70 6.95
CA ASN A 41 -12.62 -18.70 8.18
C ASN A 41 -12.52 -19.99 9.01
N THR A 42 -11.47 -20.78 8.81
CA THR A 42 -11.12 -21.92 9.66
C THR A 42 -9.69 -21.76 10.15
N GLY A 43 -9.35 -22.45 11.22
CA GLY A 43 -8.00 -22.41 11.78
C GLY A 43 -6.93 -22.75 10.75
N SER A 44 -7.14 -23.83 9.98
CA SER A 44 -6.18 -24.25 8.95
C SER A 44 -6.02 -23.20 7.85
N ARG A 45 -7.14 -22.60 7.40
CA ARG A 45 -7.11 -21.56 6.36
C ARG A 45 -6.40 -20.30 6.85
N LEU A 46 -6.68 -19.91 8.09
CA LEU A 46 -6.05 -18.71 8.67
C LEU A 46 -4.55 -18.95 8.90
N ALA A 47 -4.17 -20.14 9.37
CA ALA A 47 -2.76 -20.51 9.56
C ALA A 47 -2.01 -20.48 8.22
N GLN A 48 -2.61 -21.06 7.17
CA GLN A 48 -1.99 -21.06 5.84
C GLN A 48 -1.85 -19.62 5.29
N LEU A 49 -2.88 -18.78 5.48
CA LEU A 49 -2.83 -17.37 5.11
C LEU A 49 -1.68 -16.66 5.86
N GLY A 50 -1.53 -16.93 7.16
CA GLY A 50 -0.43 -16.40 7.97
C GLY A 50 0.94 -16.76 7.40
N ARG A 51 1.10 -17.99 6.89
CA ARG A 51 2.36 -18.43 6.24
C ARG A 51 2.66 -17.61 4.98
N PHE A 52 1.65 -17.32 4.17
CA PHE A 52 1.84 -16.49 2.97
C PHE A 52 2.24 -15.05 3.34
N TYR A 53 1.61 -14.48 4.37
CA TYR A 53 2.01 -13.17 4.90
C TYR A 53 3.47 -13.20 5.38
N ALA A 54 3.82 -14.18 6.20
CA ALA A 54 5.18 -14.31 6.75
C ALA A 54 6.22 -14.45 5.63
N GLN A 55 5.90 -15.20 4.57
CA GLN A 55 6.79 -15.35 3.41
C GLN A 55 6.97 -14.01 2.68
N ALA A 56 5.88 -13.28 2.43
CA ALA A 56 5.94 -11.96 1.79
C ALA A 56 6.77 -10.97 2.62
N ILE A 57 6.59 -10.98 3.95
CA ILE A 57 7.36 -10.14 4.88
C ILE A 57 8.86 -10.47 4.79
N ARG A 58 9.23 -11.75 4.85
CA ARG A 58 10.62 -12.19 4.76
C ARG A 58 11.25 -11.78 3.43
N ASP A 59 10.53 -12.00 2.34
CA ASP A 59 10.99 -11.66 0.98
C ASP A 59 11.16 -10.15 0.77
N SER A 60 10.40 -9.35 1.50
CA SER A 60 10.43 -7.88 1.37
C SER A 60 11.70 -7.27 2.00
N GLY A 61 12.29 -7.96 2.97
CA GLY A 61 13.42 -7.43 3.73
C GLY A 61 13.04 -6.32 4.71
N LEU A 62 11.75 -6.10 4.98
CA LEU A 62 11.32 -5.09 5.96
C LEU A 62 11.83 -5.44 7.35
N SER A 63 12.45 -4.46 8.01
CA SER A 63 12.90 -4.57 9.40
C SER A 63 11.79 -4.06 10.32
N PHE A 64 11.42 -4.86 11.31
CA PHE A 64 10.37 -4.50 12.27
C PHE A 64 10.58 -5.24 13.58
N ASP A 65 9.99 -4.71 14.65
CA ASP A 65 10.11 -5.23 16.01
C ASP A 65 8.80 -5.87 16.49
N MET A 66 7.66 -5.39 16.00
CA MET A 66 6.35 -5.91 16.39
C MET A 66 5.32 -5.76 15.28
N LEU A 67 4.16 -6.41 15.45
CA LEU A 67 3.05 -6.39 14.48
C LEU A 67 1.88 -5.57 15.04
N PHE A 68 1.14 -4.92 14.15
CA PHE A 68 -0.09 -4.21 14.49
C PHE A 68 -1.19 -4.59 13.50
N GLY A 69 -2.33 -5.09 14.03
CA GLY A 69 -3.48 -5.47 13.22
C GLY A 69 -4.65 -4.50 13.44
N PRO A 70 -4.96 -3.60 12.50
CA PRO A 70 -6.11 -2.71 12.69
C PRO A 70 -7.44 -3.47 12.75
N ALA A 71 -8.33 -3.04 13.65
CA ALA A 71 -9.64 -3.64 13.81
C ALA A 71 -10.50 -3.38 12.55
N TYR A 72 -11.17 -4.41 12.03
CA TYR A 72 -11.30 -5.73 12.68
C TYR A 72 -10.53 -6.84 11.97
N LYS A 73 -10.33 -6.74 10.64
CA LYS A 73 -9.74 -7.82 9.84
C LYS A 73 -8.22 -7.99 10.09
N GLY A 74 -7.52 -6.91 10.41
CA GLY A 74 -6.10 -6.99 10.75
C GLY A 74 -5.83 -7.78 12.02
N VAL A 75 -6.79 -7.84 12.95
CA VAL A 75 -6.60 -8.51 14.25
C VAL A 75 -6.24 -9.99 14.06
N PRO A 76 -7.09 -10.84 13.44
CA PRO A 76 -6.72 -12.24 13.26
C PRO A 76 -5.51 -12.42 12.36
N LEU A 77 -5.28 -11.52 11.40
CA LEU A 77 -4.12 -11.60 10.50
C LEU A 77 -2.82 -11.39 11.27
N ALA A 78 -2.74 -10.35 12.12
CA ALA A 78 -1.55 -10.09 12.92
C ALA A 78 -1.27 -11.25 13.88
N CYS A 79 -2.31 -11.82 14.51
CA CYS A 79 -2.18 -12.98 15.38
C CYS A 79 -1.61 -14.20 14.61
N ALA A 80 -2.18 -14.48 13.43
CA ALA A 80 -1.75 -15.62 12.61
C ALA A 80 -0.27 -15.45 12.17
N VAL A 81 0.10 -14.24 11.75
CA VAL A 81 1.47 -13.93 11.33
C VAL A 81 2.45 -14.10 12.52
N ALA A 82 2.09 -13.58 13.70
CA ALA A 82 2.93 -13.71 14.90
C ALA A 82 3.18 -15.18 15.22
N MET A 83 2.14 -16.01 15.16
CA MET A 83 2.26 -17.47 15.42
C MET A 83 3.19 -18.15 14.42
N VAL A 84 3.09 -17.81 13.14
CA VAL A 84 3.98 -18.39 12.11
C VAL A 84 5.45 -17.99 12.35
N PHE A 85 5.71 -16.74 12.78
CA PHE A 85 7.09 -16.33 13.06
C PHE A 85 7.72 -17.13 14.19
N VAL A 86 6.93 -17.62 15.16
CA VAL A 86 7.43 -18.54 16.22
C VAL A 86 7.95 -19.84 15.58
N GLU A 87 7.25 -20.38 14.56
CA GLU A 87 7.70 -21.57 13.81
C GLU A 87 9.09 -21.36 13.17
N HIS A 88 9.44 -20.08 12.93
CA HIS A 88 10.73 -19.69 12.36
C HIS A 88 11.72 -19.16 13.42
N GLY A 89 11.46 -19.43 14.71
CA GLY A 89 12.36 -19.08 15.81
C GLY A 89 12.34 -17.61 16.20
N ARG A 90 11.30 -16.88 15.83
CA ARG A 90 11.19 -15.44 16.10
C ARG A 90 9.87 -15.14 16.85
N ASP A 91 9.99 -14.87 18.14
CA ASP A 91 8.82 -14.51 18.97
C ASP A 91 8.58 -13.01 18.85
N ILE A 92 7.54 -12.63 18.14
CA ILE A 92 7.24 -11.23 17.77
C ILE A 92 6.01 -10.75 18.56
N PRO A 93 6.13 -9.67 19.34
CA PRO A 93 4.96 -9.09 20.00
C PRO A 93 3.97 -8.52 18.99
N TYR A 94 2.70 -8.52 19.35
CA TYR A 94 1.65 -7.96 18.51
C TYR A 94 0.66 -7.14 19.34
N ALA A 95 0.00 -6.20 18.65
CA ALA A 95 -1.06 -5.37 19.21
C ALA A 95 -2.14 -5.13 18.16
N PHE A 96 -3.29 -4.67 18.62
CA PHE A 96 -4.38 -4.22 17.76
C PHE A 96 -5.18 -3.14 18.47
N ASN A 97 -6.00 -2.41 17.73
CA ASN A 97 -6.83 -1.37 18.32
C ASN A 97 -8.28 -1.83 18.53
N ARG A 98 -8.94 -1.23 19.50
CA ARG A 98 -10.40 -1.23 19.61
C ARG A 98 -10.93 -0.07 18.78
N LYS A 99 -12.14 -0.20 18.23
CA LYS A 99 -12.82 0.92 17.55
C LYS A 99 -13.30 1.98 18.56
N GLU A 100 -13.61 1.54 19.79
CA GLU A 100 -14.02 2.44 20.88
C GLU A 100 -13.11 2.25 22.09
N ALA A 101 -12.69 3.34 22.67
CA ALA A 101 -11.85 3.32 23.88
C ALA A 101 -12.63 2.72 25.04
N LYS A 102 -12.01 1.82 25.78
CA LYS A 102 -12.60 1.23 26.98
C LYS A 102 -12.37 2.16 28.16
N ARG A 103 -13.42 2.43 28.92
CA ARG A 103 -13.38 3.35 30.07
C ARG A 103 -12.88 2.69 31.36
N TYR A 104 -12.95 1.36 31.46
CA TYR A 104 -12.64 0.60 32.68
C TYR A 104 -11.67 -0.53 32.36
N GLY A 105 -11.01 -1.03 33.40
CA GLY A 105 -10.02 -2.09 33.31
C GLY A 105 -8.73 -1.60 32.67
N GLU A 106 -8.20 -2.32 31.68
CA GLU A 106 -6.96 -1.97 30.99
C GLU A 106 -7.04 -0.65 30.19
N GLY A 107 -8.23 -0.09 30.04
CA GLY A 107 -8.42 1.23 29.41
C GLY A 107 -7.84 1.37 28.01
N GLY A 108 -8.07 2.55 27.39
CA GLY A 108 -7.42 2.92 26.12
C GLY A 108 -7.91 2.19 24.87
N VAL A 109 -7.20 2.43 23.80
CA VAL A 109 -7.55 1.95 22.44
C VAL A 109 -6.76 0.70 22.06
N ILE A 110 -5.58 0.49 22.66
CA ILE A 110 -4.65 -0.60 22.29
C ILE A 110 -4.91 -1.84 23.15
N VAL A 111 -4.82 -3.00 22.51
CA VAL A 111 -4.88 -4.32 23.15
C VAL A 111 -3.64 -5.10 22.68
N GLY A 112 -3.03 -5.83 23.61
CA GLY A 112 -1.84 -6.63 23.37
C GLY A 112 -0.60 -5.94 23.91
N HIS A 113 0.52 -6.08 23.23
CA HIS A 113 1.79 -5.51 23.67
C HIS A 113 1.78 -3.98 23.55
N PRO A 114 2.38 -3.24 24.50
CA PRO A 114 2.58 -1.79 24.32
C PRO A 114 3.32 -1.49 23.03
N LEU A 115 2.91 -0.44 22.33
CA LEU A 115 3.54 -0.07 21.04
C LEU A 115 4.97 0.43 21.31
N GLN A 116 5.95 -0.14 20.60
CA GLN A 116 7.35 0.25 20.75
C GLN A 116 8.15 -0.14 19.50
N GLY A 117 9.24 0.56 19.26
CA GLY A 117 10.15 0.25 18.15
C GLY A 117 9.49 0.45 16.79
N LYS A 118 9.85 -0.41 15.86
CA LYS A 118 9.36 -0.40 14.48
C LYS A 118 8.15 -1.33 14.35
N VAL A 119 7.00 -0.79 14.03
CA VAL A 119 5.71 -1.51 14.00
C VAL A 119 5.27 -1.78 12.58
N LEU A 120 5.11 -3.05 12.22
CA LEU A 120 4.64 -3.49 10.89
C LEU A 120 3.12 -3.67 10.93
N ILE A 121 2.40 -2.93 10.08
CA ILE A 121 0.94 -2.99 9.99
C ILE A 121 0.55 -4.18 9.11
N ILE A 122 -0.39 -5.02 9.59
CA ILE A 122 -0.91 -6.18 8.86
C ILE A 122 -2.40 -5.95 8.61
N ASP A 123 -2.79 -5.79 7.34
CA ASP A 123 -4.20 -5.62 6.98
C ASP A 123 -4.55 -6.49 5.76
N ASP A 124 -5.83 -6.54 5.37
CA ASP A 124 -6.26 -7.41 4.26
C ASP A 124 -6.03 -6.78 2.87
N VAL A 125 -6.54 -5.58 2.66
CA VAL A 125 -6.42 -4.82 1.40
C VAL A 125 -6.40 -3.33 1.74
N ILE A 126 -5.88 -2.52 0.84
CA ILE A 126 -6.00 -1.06 0.94
C ILE A 126 -7.02 -0.60 -0.12
N SER A 127 -8.09 0.05 0.34
CA SER A 127 -9.12 0.63 -0.56
C SER A 127 -8.98 2.15 -0.66
N ALA A 128 -9.15 2.86 0.46
CA ALA A 128 -8.96 4.33 0.53
C ALA A 128 -7.83 4.73 1.48
N GLY A 129 -7.13 3.75 2.07
CA GLY A 129 -6.02 4.01 2.96
C GLY A 129 -6.40 4.52 4.37
N THR A 130 -7.69 4.65 4.67
CA THR A 130 -8.14 5.18 5.98
C THR A 130 -7.62 4.33 7.14
N SER A 131 -7.74 3.00 7.05
CA SER A 131 -7.27 2.08 8.09
C SER A 131 -5.76 2.24 8.35
N VAL A 132 -4.99 2.42 7.28
CA VAL A 132 -3.53 2.61 7.39
C VAL A 132 -3.22 3.96 8.05
N ARG A 133 -3.90 5.04 7.64
CA ARG A 133 -3.71 6.37 8.24
C ARG A 133 -4.02 6.35 9.74
N GLU A 134 -5.17 5.78 10.12
CA GLU A 134 -5.56 5.61 11.53
C GLU A 134 -4.51 4.80 12.30
N SER A 135 -3.99 3.71 11.69
CA SER A 135 -2.95 2.87 12.31
C SER A 135 -1.67 3.67 12.56
N VAL A 136 -1.25 4.48 11.59
CA VAL A 136 -0.05 5.33 11.69
C VAL A 136 -0.22 6.34 12.85
N GLU A 137 -1.38 6.98 12.95
CA GLU A 137 -1.68 7.92 14.04
C GLU A 137 -1.62 7.22 15.41
N ILE A 138 -2.21 6.03 15.51
CA ILE A 138 -2.21 5.22 16.73
C ILE A 138 -0.77 4.83 17.12
N ILE A 139 0.03 4.38 16.16
CA ILE A 139 1.42 3.96 16.38
C ILE A 139 2.26 5.15 16.88
N HIS A 140 2.13 6.31 16.23
CA HIS A 140 2.84 7.52 16.65
C HIS A 140 2.39 7.99 18.04
N ALA A 141 1.08 7.96 18.31
CA ALA A 141 0.54 8.33 19.64
C ALA A 141 1.08 7.40 20.74
N GLY A 142 1.39 6.14 20.38
CA GLY A 142 2.02 5.18 21.29
C GLY A 142 3.53 5.34 21.44
N GLY A 143 4.14 6.30 20.74
CA GLY A 143 5.59 6.55 20.80
C GLY A 143 6.43 5.63 19.94
N ALA A 144 5.78 4.86 19.04
CA ALA A 144 6.46 3.90 18.14
C ALA A 144 6.53 4.46 16.71
N VAL A 145 7.21 3.75 15.81
CA VAL A 145 7.43 4.19 14.43
C VAL A 145 6.84 3.14 13.46
N PRO A 146 5.96 3.52 12.53
CA PRO A 146 5.49 2.56 11.54
C PRO A 146 6.62 2.13 10.59
N ALA A 147 6.76 0.82 10.38
CA ALA A 147 7.83 0.21 9.58
C ALA A 147 7.40 -0.05 8.12
N GLY A 148 6.09 -0.17 7.91
CA GLY A 148 5.52 -0.49 6.62
C GLY A 148 4.15 -1.13 6.79
N VAL A 149 3.57 -1.55 5.68
CA VAL A 149 2.25 -2.20 5.65
C VAL A 149 2.36 -3.48 4.83
N VAL A 150 1.71 -4.56 5.29
CA VAL A 150 1.61 -5.80 4.50
C VAL A 150 0.14 -6.15 4.31
N ILE A 151 -0.23 -6.45 3.06
CA ILE A 151 -1.60 -6.78 2.68
C ILE A 151 -1.64 -8.07 1.86
N ALA A 152 -2.80 -8.68 1.76
CA ALA A 152 -2.97 -9.90 0.98
C ALA A 152 -2.85 -9.62 -0.52
N ILE A 153 -3.67 -8.70 -1.02
CA ILE A 153 -3.68 -8.36 -2.46
C ILE A 153 -3.64 -6.84 -2.64
N ASP A 154 -2.69 -6.38 -3.43
CA ASP A 154 -2.73 -5.02 -3.98
C ASP A 154 -3.54 -5.08 -5.28
N ARG A 155 -4.73 -4.54 -5.23
CA ARG A 155 -5.67 -4.55 -6.37
C ARG A 155 -5.25 -3.57 -7.46
N GLN A 156 -4.28 -2.69 -7.16
CA GLN A 156 -3.80 -1.64 -8.07
C GLN A 156 -4.96 -0.80 -8.64
N GLU A 157 -6.05 -0.73 -7.86
CA GLU A 157 -7.21 0.08 -8.23
C GLU A 157 -6.94 1.54 -7.92
N ARG A 158 -7.46 2.40 -8.78
CA ARG A 158 -7.36 3.85 -8.59
C ARG A 158 -7.94 4.24 -7.22
N GLY A 159 -7.18 5.02 -6.47
CA GLY A 159 -7.59 5.61 -5.20
C GLY A 159 -8.54 6.80 -5.41
N GLU A 160 -8.52 7.72 -4.49
CA GLU A 160 -9.31 8.96 -4.60
C GLU A 160 -8.72 9.91 -5.65
N GLY A 161 -7.39 9.84 -5.85
CA GLY A 161 -6.66 10.68 -6.79
C GLY A 161 -6.37 10.02 -8.13
N ALA A 162 -5.24 10.38 -8.71
CA ALA A 162 -4.76 9.88 -10.01
C ALA A 162 -3.96 8.58 -9.86
N THR A 163 -3.53 8.24 -8.65
CA THR A 163 -2.69 7.08 -8.35
C THR A 163 -3.52 5.96 -7.70
N SER A 164 -2.93 4.78 -7.54
CA SER A 164 -3.60 3.69 -6.81
C SER A 164 -3.65 4.01 -5.31
N ALA A 165 -4.59 3.38 -4.60
CA ALA A 165 -4.72 3.56 -3.15
C ALA A 165 -3.42 3.18 -2.41
N VAL A 166 -2.70 2.16 -2.89
CA VAL A 166 -1.39 1.77 -2.34
C VAL A 166 -0.37 2.88 -2.59
N GLN A 167 -0.28 3.39 -3.82
CA GLN A 167 0.65 4.49 -4.16
C GLN A 167 0.36 5.75 -3.35
N GLU A 168 -0.93 6.06 -3.12
CA GLU A 168 -1.31 7.20 -2.29
C GLU A 168 -0.79 7.03 -0.85
N VAL A 169 -0.95 5.84 -0.27
CA VAL A 169 -0.43 5.53 1.07
C VAL A 169 1.10 5.67 1.10
N GLU A 170 1.79 5.10 0.11
CA GLU A 170 3.26 5.18 0.04
C GLU A 170 3.75 6.64 -0.07
N GLN A 171 3.12 7.43 -0.94
CA GLN A 171 3.51 8.82 -1.18
C GLN A 171 3.18 9.73 0.00
N THR A 172 2.00 9.56 0.61
CA THR A 172 1.55 10.47 1.67
C THR A 172 2.13 10.14 3.04
N LEU A 173 2.37 8.84 3.32
CA LEU A 173 2.86 8.40 4.63
C LEU A 173 4.34 8.00 4.62
N GLY A 174 4.96 7.91 3.44
CA GLY A 174 6.35 7.48 3.32
C GLY A 174 6.57 6.03 3.72
N LEU A 175 5.52 5.21 3.69
CA LEU A 175 5.56 3.81 4.13
C LEU A 175 5.56 2.87 2.95
N ARG A 176 6.46 1.91 2.96
CA ARG A 176 6.47 0.85 1.95
C ARG A 176 5.30 -0.11 2.19
N VAL A 177 4.57 -0.42 1.12
CA VAL A 177 3.50 -1.41 1.13
C VAL A 177 3.98 -2.68 0.43
N VAL A 178 3.79 -3.81 1.09
CA VAL A 178 4.11 -5.14 0.55
C VAL A 178 2.80 -5.90 0.40
N SER A 179 2.61 -6.59 -0.71
CA SER A 179 1.46 -7.47 -0.91
C SER A 179 1.94 -8.90 -1.20
N ILE A 180 1.15 -9.90 -0.79
CA ILE A 180 1.42 -11.29 -1.17
C ILE A 180 1.30 -11.41 -2.68
N ALA A 181 0.22 -10.85 -3.25
CA ALA A 181 -0.01 -10.80 -4.69
C ALA A 181 -0.51 -9.41 -5.10
N ASN A 182 -0.38 -9.10 -6.37
CA ASN A 182 -0.92 -7.87 -6.94
C ASN A 182 -1.60 -8.17 -8.28
N LEU A 183 -2.17 -7.17 -8.91
CA LEU A 183 -2.86 -7.35 -10.18
C LEU A 183 -1.94 -7.96 -11.26
N GLU A 184 -0.67 -7.56 -11.31
CA GLU A 184 0.30 -8.10 -12.27
C GLU A 184 0.53 -9.61 -12.05
N THR A 185 0.69 -10.04 -10.80
CA THR A 185 0.85 -11.47 -10.47
C THR A 185 -0.42 -12.24 -10.80
N LEU A 186 -1.59 -11.63 -10.57
CA LEU A 186 -2.89 -12.24 -10.90
C LEU A 186 -3.03 -12.44 -12.42
N LEU A 187 -2.66 -11.44 -13.22
CA LEU A 187 -2.68 -11.54 -14.68
C LEU A 187 -1.70 -12.62 -15.18
N ALA A 188 -0.48 -12.66 -14.63
CA ALA A 188 0.51 -13.69 -14.97
C ALA A 188 0.01 -15.10 -14.62
N TYR A 189 -0.68 -15.22 -13.48
CA TYR A 189 -1.29 -16.49 -13.05
C TYR A 189 -2.36 -16.96 -14.05
N LEU A 190 -3.26 -16.06 -14.46
CA LEU A 190 -4.34 -16.38 -15.42
C LEU A 190 -3.78 -16.77 -16.79
N HIS A 191 -2.77 -16.06 -17.28
CA HIS A 191 -2.10 -16.39 -18.55
C HIS A 191 -1.47 -17.78 -18.49
N GLY A 192 -0.90 -18.16 -17.35
CA GLY A 192 -0.28 -19.48 -17.17
C GLY A 192 -1.26 -20.63 -17.11
N LYS A 193 -2.52 -20.38 -16.77
CA LYS A 193 -3.57 -21.43 -16.67
C LYS A 193 -4.31 -21.67 -17.99
N GLY A 194 -4.16 -20.81 -18.97
CA GLY A 194 -4.70 -21.03 -20.34
C GLY A 194 -6.21 -20.99 -20.51
N ASP A 195 -6.98 -21.05 -19.44
CA ASP A 195 -8.42 -21.32 -19.49
C ASP A 195 -9.35 -20.13 -19.28
N ASN A 196 -8.81 -18.92 -19.09
CA ASN A 196 -9.66 -17.78 -18.71
C ASN A 196 -9.34 -16.52 -19.51
N ALA A 197 -9.39 -16.70 -20.83
CA ALA A 197 -9.23 -15.54 -21.73
C ALA A 197 -10.12 -14.34 -21.36
N UNK A 198 -11.23 -14.65 -20.97
CA UNK A 198 -12.16 -13.66 -20.54
C UNK A 198 -11.81 -12.94 -19.28
N UNK A 199 -11.35 -13.59 -18.44
CA UNK A 199 -10.96 -13.02 -17.22
C UNK A 199 -9.69 -12.26 -17.37
N UNK A 200 -9.03 -12.72 -18.24
CA UNK A 200 -7.80 -12.08 -18.51
C UNK A 200 -7.98 -10.80 -19.26
N UNK A 201 -8.93 -10.81 -19.92
CA UNK A 201 -9.24 -9.66 -20.65
C UNK A 201 -9.86 -8.61 -19.78
N UNK A 202 -10.55 -9.07 -18.97
CA UNK A 202 -11.16 -8.22 -18.04
C UNK A 202 -10.17 -7.67 -17.06
N UNK A 203 -9.31 -8.44 -16.77
CA UNK A 203 -8.31 -8.01 -15.89
C UNK A 203 -7.37 -7.11 -16.58
N UNK A 204 -7.30 -7.32 -17.73
CA UNK A 204 -6.44 -6.48 -18.51
C UNK A 204 -7.05 -5.11 -18.67
N UNK A 205 -8.25 -5.19 -18.70
CA UNK A 205 -8.94 -3.96 -18.79
C UNK A 205 -8.86 -3.18 -17.50
N UNK A 206 -8.82 -3.87 -16.52
CA UNK A 206 -8.63 -3.23 -15.28
C UNK A 206 -7.23 -2.75 -15.10
N UNK A 207 -6.44 -3.45 -15.67
CA UNK A 207 -5.07 -3.09 -15.61
C UNK A 207 -4.77 -1.97 -16.57
N UNK A 208 -5.49 -2.02 -17.50
CA UNK A 208 -5.31 -0.98 -18.42
C UNK A 208 -5.83 0.33 -17.88
N UNK A 209 -6.73 0.16 -17.19
CA UNK A 209 -7.25 1.30 -16.53
C UNK A 209 -6.30 1.82 -15.46
N UNK A 210 -5.70 0.95 -14.88
CA UNK A 210 -4.74 1.30 -13.92
C UNK A 210 -3.46 1.69 -14.54
N UNK A 211 -3.23 1.07 -15.53
CA UNK A 211 -2.02 1.36 -16.22
C UNK A 211 -2.13 2.63 -17.00
N UNK A 212 -3.25 2.79 -17.45
CA UNK A 212 -3.47 4.01 -18.12
C UNK A 212 -3.46 5.16 -17.17
N UNK A 213 -3.82 4.87 -16.13
CA UNK A 213 -3.77 5.86 -15.12
C UNK A 213 -2.35 6.12 -14.70
N UNK A 214 -1.69 5.18 -14.68
CA UNK A 214 -0.33 5.31 -14.34
C UNK A 214 0.44 5.90 -15.44
N UNK A 215 0.02 5.58 -16.49
CA UNK A 215 0.67 6.16 -17.61
C UNK A 215 0.29 7.61 -17.76
N UNK A 216 -0.81 7.77 -17.49
CA UNK A 216 -1.26 9.12 -17.53
C UNK A 216 -0.66 9.94 -16.43
N UNK A 217 -0.48 9.35 -15.44
CA UNK A 217 0.15 10.04 -14.38
C UNK A 217 1.58 10.26 -14.64
N UNK A 218 2.05 9.40 -15.26
CA UNK A 218 3.42 9.54 -15.60
C UNK A 218 3.59 10.54 -16.69
N UNK A 219 2.66 10.54 -17.41
CA UNK A 219 2.71 11.51 -18.43
C UNK A 219 2.42 12.87 -17.90
N UNK A 220 1.69 12.84 -17.06
CA UNK A 220 1.38 14.07 -16.46
C UNK A 220 2.51 14.58 -15.65
N UNK A 221 3.12 13.78 -15.10
CA UNK A 221 4.24 14.15 -14.36
C UNK A 221 5.36 14.54 -15.22
N UNK A 222 5.34 13.94 -16.22
CA UNK A 222 6.31 14.31 -17.15
C UNK A 222 6.02 15.61 -17.79
N UNK A 223 4.89 15.76 -17.95
CA UNK A 223 4.50 17.01 -18.48
C UNK A 223 4.66 18.13 -17.50
N UNK A 224 4.52 17.79 -16.43
CA UNK A 224 4.70 18.76 -15.43
C UNK A 224 6.15 19.07 -15.25
N UNK A 225 6.81 18.20 -15.40
CA UNK A 225 8.20 18.40 -15.29
C UNK A 225 8.72 19.13 -16.47
N UNK A 226 8.12 18.89 -17.44
CA UNK A 226 8.50 19.60 -18.59
C UNK A 226 8.09 21.03 -18.53
N UNK A 227 7.11 21.13 -18.00
CA UNK A 227 6.64 22.44 -17.85
C UNK A 227 7.43 23.21 -16.85
N UNK A 228 7.85 22.60 -15.99
CA UNK A 228 8.66 23.22 -15.05
C UNK A 228 10.00 23.51 -15.58
N UNK A 229 10.29 22.81 -16.37
CA UNK A 229 11.56 23.03 -16.96
C UNK A 229 11.54 24.11 -18.02
N UNK A 230 10.49 24.22 -18.39
CA UNK A 230 10.34 25.28 -19.31
C UNK A 230 10.19 26.63 -18.66
N UNK A 231 9.79 26.62 -17.70
CA UNK A 231 9.64 27.80 -16.95
C UNK A 231 10.95 28.31 -16.41
N THR A 232 11.96 27.57 -16.29
CA THR A 232 13.29 27.94 -15.73
C THR A 232 14.34 28.32 -16.79
N ARG A 233 14.02 28.37 -18.03
CA ARG A 233 14.97 28.92 -19.01
C ARG A 233 15.11 30.44 -18.81
N PRO A 234 16.30 30.98 -18.48
CA PRO A 234 16.46 32.43 -18.44
C PRO A 234 16.33 32.99 -19.85
N SER A 235 15.51 34.00 -19.98
CA SER A 235 15.36 34.70 -21.26
C SER A 235 16.73 35.36 -21.58
N SER A 236 17.39 34.90 -22.62
CA SER A 236 18.52 35.62 -23.19
C SER A 236 17.94 36.83 -23.96
N ALA A 237 17.76 37.93 -23.24
CA ALA A 237 17.36 39.19 -23.90
C ALA A 237 18.18 40.32 -23.32
N CYS A 238 19.08 40.79 -24.18
CA CYS A 238 19.54 42.14 -24.35
C CYS A 238 20.40 42.78 -23.23
N SER A 239 21.68 42.57 -23.31
CA SER A 239 22.67 43.50 -22.73
C SER A 239 22.61 44.80 -23.55
N ARG A 240 21.83 45.80 -23.15
CA ARG A 240 22.08 47.17 -23.56
C ARG A 240 22.84 47.84 -22.43
N SER A 241 24.17 48.07 -22.68
CA SER A 241 25.01 48.88 -21.82
C SER A 241 24.54 50.36 -21.95
N TRP A 242 24.09 50.91 -20.86
CA TRP A 242 23.88 52.38 -20.79
C TRP A 242 25.16 53.07 -20.38
N PRO A 243 25.62 54.16 -21.10
CA PRO A 243 26.82 54.87 -20.72
C PRO A 243 26.61 55.68 -19.43
N ILE A 244 27.59 55.61 -18.54
CA ILE A 244 27.63 56.36 -17.29
C ILE A 244 28.02 57.83 -17.61
N PRO A 245 27.23 58.85 -17.20
CA PRO A 245 27.61 60.24 -17.40
C PRO A 245 28.81 60.61 -16.49
N PRO A 246 29.70 61.56 -16.91
CA PRO A 246 30.85 61.98 -16.14
C PRO A 246 30.47 62.79 -14.89
N PRO A 247 31.29 62.76 -13.82
CA PRO A 247 30.99 63.50 -12.60
C PRO A 247 31.11 65.02 -12.79
N ALA A 248 30.23 65.75 -12.10
CA ALA A 248 30.24 67.21 -12.11
C ALA A 248 31.47 67.78 -11.37
N PRO A 249 32.03 68.88 -11.80
CA PRO A 249 33.21 69.48 -11.14
C PRO A 249 32.80 70.30 -9.92
N GLY A 250 33.56 70.15 -8.85
CA GLY A 250 33.68 71.12 -7.77
C GLY A 250 32.89 70.97 -6.53
N SER A 251 33.58 70.48 -5.49
CA SER A 251 33.67 71.14 -4.16
C SER A 251 34.66 70.36 -3.29
N ILE A 252 35.67 71.08 -2.92
CA ILE A 252 36.66 70.82 -1.88
C ILE A 252 36.26 71.79 -0.74
N PRO A 253 36.60 71.56 0.50
CA PRO A 253 37.57 70.68 1.13
C PRO A 253 37.02 69.50 1.89
#